data_e803d7d89c6446f2c1bee7c263c3e9f6
#
_entry.id   e803d7d89c6446f2c1bee7c263c3e9f6
#
_cell.length_a   1.000
_cell.length_b   1.000
_cell.length_c   1.000
_cell.angle_alpha   90.00
_cell.angle_beta   90.00
_cell.angle_gamma   90.00
#
_symmetry.space_group_name_H-M   'P 1'
#
loop_
_entity.id
_entity.type
_entity.pdbx_description
1 polymer ?
#
loop_
_entity_poly.entity_id
_entity_poly.type
_entity_poly.pdbx_seq_one_letter_code
_entity_poly.pdbx_strand_id
1 'polypeptide(L)'
;MKALRWLRVVGLSVLSVSCYTLQPTGGPVPELGTIIGLDLNDAGRAALGGSMGPEIGQVEGRLIQKDTSQYLVAVTTLHLLRGGEQVWHGETVQIKSGYVSSVYERKFSASRSVVLAAAGVGAVAIIASRGLIGLGNPSSPSGPSPGDTAHTQRRPRP
;
A
#
# COMPACT_ATOMS: atom_id res chain seq x y z
N MET A 1 12.17 -20.20 15.90
CA MET A 1 10.71 -20.10 15.68
C MET A 1 10.16 -18.68 15.74
N LYS A 2 10.69 -17.78 16.57
CA LYS A 2 10.23 -16.35 16.63
C LYS A 2 10.54 -15.58 15.35
N ALA A 3 11.71 -15.75 14.75
CA ALA A 3 12.10 -15.07 13.49
C ALA A 3 11.16 -15.41 12.32
N LEU A 4 10.70 -16.65 12.20
CA LEU A 4 9.80 -17.08 11.13
C LEU A 4 8.39 -16.44 11.26
N ARG A 5 7.94 -16.18 12.49
CA ARG A 5 6.67 -15.48 12.75
C ARG A 5 6.78 -14.01 12.36
N TRP A 6 7.90 -13.34 12.67
CA TRP A 6 8.17 -11.95 12.27
C TRP A 6 8.25 -11.80 10.75
N LEU A 7 8.88 -12.74 10.05
CA LEU A 7 8.95 -12.74 8.59
C LEU A 7 7.56 -12.83 7.94
N ARG A 8 6.67 -13.66 8.52
CA ARG A 8 5.28 -13.76 8.02
C ARG A 8 4.49 -12.48 8.24
N VAL A 9 4.65 -11.81 9.38
CA VAL A 9 3.96 -10.56 9.67
C VAL A 9 4.45 -9.43 8.76
N VAL A 10 5.76 -9.30 8.56
CA VAL A 10 6.34 -8.30 7.64
C VAL A 10 5.92 -8.57 6.19
N GLY A 11 5.96 -9.84 5.75
CA GLY A 11 5.49 -10.22 4.41
C GLY A 11 4.02 -9.91 4.18
N LEU A 12 3.16 -10.15 5.17
CA LEU A 12 1.74 -9.84 5.07
C LEU A 12 1.46 -8.33 5.04
N SER A 13 2.24 -7.54 5.77
CA SER A 13 2.10 -6.07 5.79
C SER A 13 2.49 -5.42 4.45
N VAL A 14 3.48 -5.97 3.75
CA VAL A 14 3.90 -5.43 2.43
C VAL A 14 2.84 -5.69 1.35
N LEU A 15 2.07 -6.77 1.46
CA LEU A 15 0.99 -7.08 0.52
C LEU A 15 -0.22 -6.14 0.64
N SER A 16 -0.34 -5.40 1.74
CA SER A 16 -1.45 -4.49 2.00
C SER A 16 -1.31 -3.13 1.31
N VAL A 17 -0.16 -2.81 0.71
CA VAL A 17 0.05 -1.55 -0.01
C VAL A 17 -0.52 -1.67 -1.42
N SER A 18 -1.81 -1.42 -1.52
CA SER A 18 -2.53 -1.39 -2.80
C SER A 18 -2.16 -0.14 -3.59
N CYS A 19 -1.38 -0.30 -4.67
CA CYS A 19 -1.00 0.81 -5.54
C CYS A 19 -2.12 1.10 -6.55
N TYR A 20 -3.00 2.04 -6.20
CA TYR A 20 -3.95 2.61 -7.14
C TYR A 20 -3.46 3.97 -7.65
N THR A 21 -3.76 4.28 -8.89
CA THR A 21 -3.50 5.59 -9.50
C THR A 21 -4.75 6.11 -10.17
N LEU A 22 -5.01 7.41 -10.03
CA LEU A 22 -5.99 8.12 -10.82
C LEU A 22 -5.39 8.39 -12.20
N GLN A 23 -6.04 7.91 -13.23
CA GLN A 23 -5.64 8.15 -14.62
C GLN A 23 -6.69 9.03 -15.31
N PRO A 24 -6.27 10.05 -16.08
CA PRO A 24 -7.20 10.84 -16.88
C PRO A 24 -7.95 9.91 -17.83
N THR A 25 -9.26 10.03 -17.85
CA THR A 25 -10.08 9.27 -18.78
C THR A 25 -10.01 9.92 -20.15
N GLY A 26 -8.96 9.61 -20.93
CA GLY A 26 -8.84 10.00 -22.34
C GLY A 26 -9.63 9.11 -23.29
N GLY A 27 -10.52 8.27 -22.80
CA GLY A 27 -11.22 7.21 -23.52
C GLY A 27 -12.70 7.09 -23.13
N PRO A 28 -13.30 5.90 -23.30
CA PRO A 28 -14.71 5.68 -23.06
C PRO A 28 -15.11 6.04 -21.63
N VAL A 29 -16.39 6.39 -21.51
CA VAL A 29 -17.06 6.75 -20.25
C VAL A 29 -16.72 5.73 -19.15
N PRO A 30 -16.33 6.17 -17.93
CA PRO A 30 -16.12 5.26 -16.81
C PRO A 30 -17.32 4.33 -16.58
N GLU A 31 -17.04 3.08 -16.27
CA GLU A 31 -18.10 2.10 -15.97
C GLU A 31 -18.82 2.43 -14.66
N LEU A 32 -20.11 2.13 -14.59
CA LEU A 32 -20.88 2.28 -13.36
C LEU A 32 -20.29 1.41 -12.25
N GLY A 33 -20.23 1.93 -11.04
CA GLY A 33 -19.66 1.26 -9.90
C GLY A 33 -18.15 1.45 -9.70
N THR A 34 -17.44 2.03 -10.68
CA THR A 34 -16.01 2.37 -10.52
C THR A 34 -15.81 3.59 -9.63
N ILE A 35 -14.62 3.69 -9.04
CA ILE A 35 -14.23 4.89 -8.31
C ILE A 35 -13.66 5.88 -9.31
N ILE A 36 -14.25 7.08 -9.33
CA ILE A 36 -13.86 8.18 -10.19
C ILE A 36 -13.46 9.40 -9.37
N GLY A 37 -12.56 10.21 -9.92
CA GLY A 37 -12.23 11.54 -9.44
C GLY A 37 -12.75 12.58 -10.46
N LEU A 38 -13.48 13.57 -9.99
CA LEU A 38 -14.02 14.65 -10.77
C LEU A 38 -13.34 15.96 -10.37
N ASP A 39 -12.47 16.50 -11.21
CA ASP A 39 -11.92 17.83 -11.01
C ASP A 39 -12.98 18.89 -11.30
N LEU A 40 -13.20 19.78 -10.36
CA LEU A 40 -14.19 20.85 -10.49
C LEU A 40 -13.57 22.07 -11.15
N ASN A 41 -14.30 22.64 -12.10
CA ASN A 41 -14.00 23.97 -12.63
C ASN A 41 -14.51 25.07 -11.66
N ASP A 42 -14.25 26.34 -11.99
CA ASP A 42 -14.65 27.46 -11.13
C ASP A 42 -16.16 27.53 -10.89
N ALA A 43 -16.97 27.24 -11.92
CA ALA A 43 -18.42 27.20 -11.79
C ALA A 43 -18.88 26.07 -10.86
N GLY A 44 -18.23 24.91 -10.95
CA GLY A 44 -18.50 23.77 -10.08
C GLY A 44 -18.15 24.07 -8.61
N ARG A 45 -16.98 24.66 -8.38
CA ARG A 45 -16.55 25.09 -7.04
C ARG A 45 -17.52 26.12 -6.42
N ALA A 46 -17.94 27.10 -7.20
CA ALA A 46 -18.90 28.09 -6.74
C ALA A 46 -20.27 27.48 -6.42
N ALA A 47 -20.75 26.54 -7.27
CA ALA A 47 -22.07 25.92 -7.08
C ALA A 47 -22.10 24.92 -5.92
N LEU A 48 -21.04 24.13 -5.74
CA LEU A 48 -20.97 23.05 -4.75
C LEU A 48 -20.38 23.49 -3.41
N GLY A 49 -19.68 24.61 -3.37
CA GLY A 49 -19.01 25.12 -2.17
C GLY A 49 -19.92 25.36 -0.98
N GLY A 50 -21.19 25.70 -1.23
CA GLY A 50 -22.18 25.88 -0.16
C GLY A 50 -22.64 24.58 0.50
N SER A 51 -22.64 23.47 -0.24
CA SER A 51 -23.12 22.16 0.25
C SER A 51 -22.01 21.22 0.68
N MET A 52 -20.83 21.32 0.05
CA MET A 52 -19.72 20.40 0.26
C MET A 52 -18.51 21.05 0.96
N GLY A 53 -18.57 22.34 1.19
CA GLY A 53 -17.50 23.12 1.84
C GLY A 53 -16.72 23.99 0.86
N PRO A 54 -16.07 25.06 1.36
CA PRO A 54 -15.26 25.94 0.55
C PRO A 54 -13.97 25.24 0.10
N GLU A 55 -13.42 25.71 -1.03
CA GLU A 55 -12.13 25.28 -1.56
C GLU A 55 -12.04 23.84 -2.09
N ILE A 56 -13.16 23.25 -2.49
CA ILE A 56 -13.15 21.92 -3.11
C ILE A 56 -12.46 22.00 -4.47
N GLY A 57 -11.42 21.16 -4.67
CA GLY A 57 -10.73 21.00 -5.96
C GLY A 57 -11.24 19.81 -6.75
N GLN A 58 -11.33 18.64 -6.07
CA GLN A 58 -11.72 17.37 -6.67
C GLN A 58 -12.67 16.59 -5.78
N VAL A 59 -13.61 15.92 -6.38
CA VAL A 59 -14.56 14.99 -5.72
C VAL A 59 -14.20 13.58 -6.13
N GLU A 60 -13.87 12.71 -5.17
CA GLU A 60 -13.65 11.28 -5.40
C GLU A 60 -14.81 10.46 -4.83
N GLY A 61 -15.28 9.49 -5.60
CA GLY A 61 -16.35 8.62 -5.15
C GLY A 61 -16.72 7.54 -6.16
N ARG A 62 -17.72 6.74 -5.81
CA ARG A 62 -18.22 5.68 -6.67
C ARG A 62 -19.28 6.25 -7.63
N LEU A 63 -19.08 6.00 -8.92
CA LEU A 63 -20.05 6.38 -9.94
C LEU A 63 -21.30 5.49 -9.85
N ILE A 64 -22.42 6.06 -9.42
CA ILE A 64 -23.71 5.37 -9.30
C ILE A 64 -24.47 5.43 -10.63
N GLN A 65 -24.52 6.62 -11.22
CA GLN A 65 -25.20 6.86 -12.50
C GLN A 65 -24.49 7.96 -13.27
N LYS A 66 -24.49 7.86 -14.57
CA LYS A 66 -24.05 8.91 -15.47
C LYS A 66 -25.13 9.16 -16.50
N ASP A 67 -25.44 10.42 -16.69
CA ASP A 67 -26.27 10.92 -17.77
C ASP A 67 -25.47 11.91 -18.63
N THR A 68 -26.02 12.35 -19.76
CA THR A 68 -25.38 13.31 -20.66
C THR A 68 -25.05 14.63 -19.96
N SER A 69 -25.87 15.01 -18.98
CA SER A 69 -25.80 16.31 -18.30
C SER A 69 -25.24 16.25 -16.88
N GLN A 70 -25.13 15.06 -16.27
CA GLN A 70 -24.77 14.94 -14.86
C GLN A 70 -24.14 13.60 -14.48
N TYR A 71 -23.38 13.62 -13.39
CA TYR A 71 -22.85 12.47 -12.68
C TYR A 71 -23.56 12.32 -11.34
N LEU A 72 -24.00 11.12 -11.00
CA LEU A 72 -24.47 10.76 -9.67
C LEU A 72 -23.37 9.96 -8.98
N VAL A 73 -22.77 10.52 -7.95
CA VAL A 73 -21.59 9.97 -7.30
C VAL A 73 -21.84 9.78 -5.81
N ALA A 74 -21.57 8.58 -5.29
CA ALA A 74 -21.46 8.35 -3.85
C ALA A 74 -20.06 8.80 -3.40
N VAL A 75 -20.00 9.97 -2.77
CA VAL A 75 -18.75 10.66 -2.45
C VAL A 75 -18.05 9.98 -1.27
N THR A 76 -16.76 9.70 -1.43
CA THR A 76 -15.93 9.13 -0.37
C THR A 76 -14.86 10.09 0.12
N THR A 77 -14.34 10.94 -0.76
CA THR A 77 -13.27 11.88 -0.40
C THR A 77 -13.40 13.16 -1.22
N LEU A 78 -13.18 14.28 -0.56
CA LEU A 78 -13.01 15.58 -1.19
C LEU A 78 -11.56 16.02 -1.04
N HIS A 79 -10.94 16.42 -2.14
CA HIS A 79 -9.60 17.00 -2.13
C HIS A 79 -9.72 18.53 -2.23
N LEU A 80 -9.06 19.22 -1.30
CA LEU A 80 -9.12 20.67 -1.22
C LEU A 80 -8.00 21.33 -2.05
N LEU A 81 -8.26 22.51 -2.60
CA LEU A 81 -7.32 23.26 -3.45
C LEU A 81 -5.99 23.60 -2.76
N ARG A 82 -6.01 23.89 -1.46
CA ARG A 82 -4.82 24.20 -0.65
C ARG A 82 -4.14 22.97 -0.05
N GLY A 83 -4.55 21.80 -0.48
CA GLY A 83 -4.12 20.54 0.11
C GLY A 83 -4.99 20.13 1.29
N GLY A 84 -5.00 18.83 1.55
CA GLY A 84 -5.86 18.18 2.54
C GLY A 84 -7.03 17.46 1.90
N GLU A 85 -7.59 16.56 2.68
CA GLU A 85 -8.69 15.68 2.28
C GLU A 85 -9.77 15.72 3.35
N GLN A 86 -11.02 15.68 2.91
CA GLN A 86 -12.17 15.52 3.76
C GLN A 86 -12.86 14.20 3.43
N VAL A 87 -12.96 13.33 4.41
CA VAL A 87 -13.59 12.01 4.24
C VAL A 87 -15.10 12.15 4.32
N TRP A 88 -15.78 11.52 3.36
CA TRP A 88 -17.24 11.41 3.30
C TRP A 88 -17.65 9.94 3.40
N HIS A 89 -18.93 9.68 3.75
CA HIS A 89 -19.40 8.33 4.07
C HIS A 89 -20.25 7.71 2.97
N GLY A 90 -20.13 8.20 1.74
CA GLY A 90 -20.87 7.68 0.59
C GLY A 90 -22.16 8.42 0.30
N GLU A 91 -22.31 9.65 0.78
CA GLU A 91 -23.43 10.52 0.44
C GLU A 91 -23.51 10.71 -1.07
N THR A 92 -24.70 10.57 -1.61
CA THR A 92 -24.94 10.66 -3.05
C THR A 92 -25.13 12.12 -3.45
N VAL A 93 -24.27 12.58 -4.36
CA VAL A 93 -24.28 13.96 -4.86
C VAL A 93 -24.46 13.97 -6.38
N GLN A 94 -25.32 14.86 -6.87
CA GLN A 94 -25.48 15.14 -8.29
C GLN A 94 -24.54 16.27 -8.71
N ILE A 95 -23.66 15.98 -9.66
CA ILE A 95 -22.68 16.93 -10.19
C ILE A 95 -22.95 17.12 -11.68
N LYS A 96 -23.28 18.34 -12.10
CA LYS A 96 -23.52 18.65 -13.52
C LYS A 96 -22.23 18.48 -14.32
N SER A 97 -22.31 17.91 -15.51
CA SER A 97 -21.14 17.72 -16.39
C SER A 97 -20.42 19.04 -16.70
N GLY A 98 -21.15 20.15 -16.79
CA GLY A 98 -20.57 21.49 -16.98
C GLY A 98 -19.76 22.03 -15.79
N TYR A 99 -19.82 21.40 -14.62
CA TYR A 99 -19.03 21.74 -13.43
C TYR A 99 -17.71 20.96 -13.34
N VAL A 100 -17.50 19.99 -14.23
CA VAL A 100 -16.34 19.11 -14.25
C VAL A 100 -15.40 19.54 -15.36
N SER A 101 -14.13 19.74 -15.03
CA SER A 101 -13.06 20.04 -15.99
C SER A 101 -12.41 18.76 -16.50
N SER A 102 -12.23 17.77 -15.64
CA SER A 102 -11.58 16.50 -15.97
C SER A 102 -12.16 15.34 -15.16
N VAL A 103 -12.20 14.17 -15.78
CA VAL A 103 -12.64 12.93 -15.14
C VAL A 103 -11.47 11.97 -15.09
N TYR A 104 -11.22 11.43 -13.93
CA TYR A 104 -10.20 10.42 -13.67
C TYR A 104 -10.85 9.12 -13.22
N GLU A 105 -10.30 8.01 -13.66
CA GLU A 105 -10.70 6.69 -13.19
C GLU A 105 -9.61 6.09 -12.31
N ARG A 106 -9.99 5.53 -11.18
CA ARG A 106 -9.07 4.85 -10.28
C ARG A 106 -8.76 3.46 -10.83
N LYS A 107 -7.58 3.32 -11.47
CA LYS A 107 -7.13 2.04 -12.02
C LYS A 107 -6.04 1.40 -11.16
N PHE A 108 -6.10 0.09 -11.06
CA PHE A 108 -5.04 -0.68 -10.43
C PHE A 108 -3.78 -0.64 -11.30
N SER A 109 -2.68 -0.12 -10.75
CA SER A 109 -1.41 -0.07 -11.46
C SER A 109 -0.63 -1.37 -11.26
N ALA A 110 -0.89 -2.37 -12.09
CA ALA A 110 -0.20 -3.66 -12.06
C ALA A 110 1.33 -3.51 -12.15
N SER A 111 1.81 -2.58 -12.98
CA SER A 111 3.25 -2.35 -13.15
C SER A 111 3.96 -1.93 -11.86
N ARG A 112 3.36 -1.02 -11.08
CA ARG A 112 3.92 -0.59 -9.79
C ARG A 112 3.90 -1.70 -8.75
N SER A 113 2.82 -2.50 -8.74
CA SER A 113 2.71 -3.65 -7.84
C SER A 113 3.75 -4.72 -8.14
N VAL A 114 4.02 -4.99 -9.42
CA VAL A 114 5.05 -5.95 -9.85
C VAL A 114 6.45 -5.48 -9.44
N VAL A 115 6.76 -4.18 -9.64
CA VAL A 115 8.07 -3.62 -9.25
C VAL A 115 8.28 -3.72 -7.73
N LEU A 116 7.27 -3.39 -6.93
CA LEU A 116 7.35 -3.50 -5.48
C LEU A 116 7.48 -4.95 -5.01
N ALA A 117 6.75 -5.87 -5.63
CA ALA A 117 6.86 -7.30 -5.32
C ALA A 117 8.26 -7.83 -5.67
N ALA A 118 8.80 -7.48 -6.84
CA ALA A 118 10.15 -7.88 -7.26
C ALA A 118 11.23 -7.30 -6.33
N ALA A 119 11.11 -6.04 -5.93
CA ALA A 119 12.02 -5.40 -4.98
C ALA A 119 11.97 -6.07 -3.59
N GLY A 120 10.78 -6.43 -3.12
CA GLY A 120 10.60 -7.14 -1.85
C GLY A 120 11.22 -8.53 -1.86
N VAL A 121 10.99 -9.31 -2.91
CA VAL A 121 11.58 -10.65 -3.08
C VAL A 121 13.11 -10.55 -3.21
N GLY A 122 13.61 -9.58 -3.98
CA GLY A 122 15.05 -9.34 -4.14
C GLY A 122 15.72 -8.99 -2.81
N ALA A 123 15.12 -8.11 -2.01
CA ALA A 123 15.64 -7.75 -0.69
C ALA A 123 15.73 -8.96 0.25
N VAL A 124 14.68 -9.79 0.30
CA VAL A 124 14.68 -11.01 1.12
C VAL A 124 15.76 -11.99 0.66
N ALA A 125 15.94 -12.17 -0.65
CA ALA A 125 16.97 -13.05 -1.19
C ALA A 125 18.39 -12.56 -0.83
N ILE A 126 18.65 -11.26 -0.92
CA ILE A 126 19.94 -10.67 -0.54
C ILE A 126 20.23 -10.85 0.95
N ILE A 127 19.23 -10.61 1.80
CA ILE A 127 19.37 -10.78 3.25
C ILE A 127 19.64 -12.25 3.60
N ALA A 128 18.93 -13.18 2.96
CA ALA A 128 19.11 -14.61 3.16
C ALA A 128 20.50 -15.08 2.68
N SER A 129 20.96 -14.62 1.53
CA SER A 129 22.26 -15.00 0.95
C SER A 129 23.45 -14.46 1.75
N ARG A 130 23.29 -13.32 2.42
CA ARG A 130 24.35 -12.72 3.27
C ARG A 130 24.38 -13.22 4.71
N GLY A 131 23.53 -14.21 5.04
CA GLY A 131 23.51 -14.79 6.39
C GLY A 131 23.04 -13.84 7.49
N LEU A 132 22.47 -12.67 7.15
CA LEU A 132 21.95 -11.71 8.14
C LEU A 132 20.70 -12.22 8.88
N ILE A 133 19.99 -13.18 8.30
CA ILE A 133 18.96 -13.92 9.00
C ILE A 133 19.68 -15.15 9.54
N GLY A 134 20.13 -15.11 10.78
CA GLY A 134 20.88 -16.17 11.46
C GLY A 134 20.26 -17.58 11.38
N LEU A 135 20.20 -18.11 10.18
CA LEU A 135 20.11 -19.53 9.92
C LEU A 135 21.53 -20.06 10.12
N GLY A 136 21.96 -20.04 11.39
CA GLY A 136 23.22 -20.56 11.81
C GLY A 136 23.40 -21.96 11.28
N ASN A 137 24.52 -22.14 10.58
CA ASN A 137 25.10 -23.43 10.35
C ASN A 137 25.08 -24.15 11.71
N PRO A 138 24.53 -25.37 11.86
CA PRO A 138 24.68 -26.11 13.08
C PRO A 138 26.15 -26.42 13.21
N SER A 139 26.87 -25.61 14.01
CA SER A 139 28.20 -25.95 14.50
C SER A 139 28.06 -27.27 15.24
N SER A 140 28.66 -28.30 14.69
CA SER A 140 28.83 -29.61 15.30
C SER A 140 29.38 -29.42 16.72
N PRO A 141 28.78 -30.05 17.74
CA PRO A 141 29.38 -30.04 19.05
C PRO A 141 30.72 -30.77 18.94
N SER A 142 31.83 -30.07 19.15
CA SER A 142 33.14 -30.67 19.40
C SER A 142 33.01 -31.54 20.61
N GLY A 143 32.97 -32.86 20.41
CA GLY A 143 33.05 -33.85 21.49
C GLY A 143 34.36 -33.69 22.25
N PRO A 144 34.40 -33.98 23.55
CA PRO A 144 35.62 -33.94 24.31
C PRO A 144 36.59 -34.99 23.78
N SER A 145 37.84 -34.57 23.51
CA SER A 145 38.95 -35.42 23.13
C SER A 145 39.26 -36.38 24.25
N PRO A 146 39.32 -37.71 24.03
CA PRO A 146 39.78 -38.67 25.03
C PRO A 146 41.30 -38.71 24.98
N GLY A 147 41.97 -38.15 25.96
CA GLY A 147 43.41 -38.29 26.05
C GLY A 147 44.05 -37.36 27.08
N ASP A 148 43.89 -37.67 28.35
CA ASP A 148 44.96 -37.47 29.33
C ASP A 148 44.62 -38.28 30.59
N THR A 149 45.00 -39.55 30.51
CA THR A 149 45.10 -40.38 31.67
C THR A 149 46.59 -40.56 32.02
N ALA A 150 46.87 -40.34 33.24
CA ALA A 150 48.01 -40.89 33.95
C ALA A 150 49.34 -40.12 33.98
N HIS A 151 49.48 -39.29 34.97
CA HIS A 151 50.75 -39.28 35.69
C HIS A 151 50.52 -39.51 37.16
N THR A 152 50.62 -40.77 37.53
CA THR A 152 50.80 -41.27 38.88
C THR A 152 52.13 -40.79 39.48
N GLN A 153 52.09 -39.78 40.28
CA GLN A 153 53.28 -39.35 41.02
C GLN A 153 53.47 -40.19 42.28
N ARG A 154 54.41 -41.06 42.15
CA ARG A 154 54.91 -41.93 43.21
C ARG A 154 55.66 -41.11 44.26
N ARG A 155 55.17 -41.08 45.46
CA ARG A 155 55.79 -40.51 46.65
C ARG A 155 56.85 -41.51 47.25
N PRO A 156 58.08 -41.11 47.50
CA PRO A 156 58.97 -41.92 48.35
C PRO A 156 58.73 -41.62 49.79
N ARG A 157 58.78 -42.66 50.61
CA ARG A 157 58.89 -42.63 52.07
C ARG A 157 60.37 -42.82 52.50
N PRO A 158 60.64 -42.39 53.72
CA PRO A 158 61.90 -42.10 54.30
C PRO A 158 62.74 -43.34 54.58
#